data_b10aa9216868e0d58df9b8cf4d0fb8fa
#
_entry.id   b10aa9216868e0d58df9b8cf4d0fb8fa
#
_cell.length_a   1.000
_cell.length_b   1.000
_cell.length_c   1.000
_cell.angle_alpha   90.00
_cell.angle_beta   90.00
_cell.angle_gamma   90.00
#
_symmetry.space_group_name_H-M   'P 1'
#
loop_
_entity.id
_entity.type
_entity.pdbx_description
1 polymer ?
#
loop_
_entity_poly.entity_id
_entity_poly.type
_entity_poly.pdbx_seq_one_letter_code
_entity_poly.pdbx_strand_id
1 'polypeptide(L)' 'MAGHSQFKNIMHRKGAQDKKRAKLFAKLGRELMVAAKEGGSDPAGNPRLRSAITTARSNNMPKDNMDRAIARGAGD' A
#
# COMPACT_ATOMS: atom_id res chain seq x y z
N MET A 1 28.84 -20.26 15.41
CA MET A 1 27.86 -20.38 14.32
C MET A 1 26.57 -19.62 14.53
N ALA A 2 26.38 -19.10 15.72
CA ALA A 2 25.20 -18.30 16.00
C ALA A 2 25.08 -17.10 15.05
N GLY A 3 26.21 -16.45 14.75
CA GLY A 3 26.21 -15.32 13.84
C GLY A 3 25.82 -15.70 12.42
N HIS A 4 26.23 -16.89 11.98
CA HIS A 4 25.89 -17.39 10.67
C HIS A 4 24.39 -17.68 10.56
N SER A 5 23.83 -18.29 11.60
CA SER A 5 22.38 -18.54 11.63
C SER A 5 21.59 -17.27 11.67
N GLN A 6 22.05 -16.28 12.42
CA GLN A 6 21.40 -14.98 12.48
C GLN A 6 21.38 -14.31 11.10
N PHE A 7 22.49 -14.42 10.38
CA PHE A 7 22.58 -13.84 9.05
C PHE A 7 21.54 -14.46 8.11
N LYS A 8 21.42 -15.78 8.13
CA LYS A 8 20.42 -16.49 7.33
C LYS A 8 18.99 -16.08 7.73
N ASN A 9 18.74 -15.99 9.03
CA ASN A 9 17.42 -15.59 9.51
C ASN A 9 17.06 -14.18 9.08
N ILE A 10 18.02 -13.27 9.10
CA ILE A 10 17.82 -11.92 8.67
C ILE A 10 17.46 -11.88 7.18
N MET A 11 18.16 -12.66 6.37
CA MET A 11 17.87 -12.75 4.94
C MET A 11 16.47 -13.29 4.67
N HIS A 12 16.07 -14.33 5.40
CA HIS A 12 14.72 -14.88 5.28
C HIS A 12 13.65 -13.87 5.69
N ARG A 13 13.89 -13.18 6.79
CA ARG A 13 12.96 -12.15 7.26
C ARG A 13 12.79 -11.07 6.22
N LYS A 14 13.87 -10.64 5.62
CA LYS A 14 13.83 -9.60 4.60
C LYS A 14 12.99 -10.03 3.41
N GLY A 15 13.20 -11.25 2.93
CA GLY A 15 12.40 -11.79 1.84
C GLY A 15 10.93 -11.93 2.20
N ALA A 16 10.64 -12.41 3.42
CA ALA A 16 9.28 -12.55 3.90
C ALA A 16 8.59 -11.19 4.04
N GLN A 17 9.32 -10.19 4.53
CA GLN A 17 8.79 -8.83 4.66
C GLN A 17 8.49 -8.23 3.30
N ASP A 18 9.35 -8.47 2.32
CA ASP A 18 9.11 -7.94 0.98
C ASP A 18 7.85 -8.54 0.36
N LYS A 19 7.61 -9.84 0.55
CA LYS A 19 6.40 -10.49 0.07
C LYS A 19 5.16 -9.97 0.77
N LYS A 20 5.24 -9.82 2.09
CA LYS A 20 4.14 -9.26 2.88
C LYS A 20 3.84 -7.83 2.47
N ARG A 21 4.90 -7.05 2.23
CA ARG A 21 4.76 -5.66 1.81
C ARG A 21 4.08 -5.57 0.44
N ALA A 22 4.45 -6.45 -0.49
CA ALA A 22 3.82 -6.49 -1.80
C ALA A 22 2.33 -6.80 -1.70
N LYS A 23 1.96 -7.77 -0.88
CA LYS A 23 0.55 -8.10 -0.64
C LYS A 23 -0.19 -6.96 0.01
N LEU A 24 0.44 -6.31 1.00
CA LEU A 24 -0.15 -5.17 1.68
C LEU A 24 -0.37 -4.02 0.70
N PHE A 25 0.61 -3.73 -0.14
CA PHE A 25 0.49 -2.66 -1.12
C PHE A 25 -0.62 -2.96 -2.13
N ALA A 26 -0.78 -4.22 -2.51
CA ALA A 26 -1.87 -4.62 -3.39
C ALA A 26 -3.23 -4.35 -2.74
N LYS A 27 -3.37 -4.69 -1.47
CA LYS A 27 -4.59 -4.41 -0.70
C LYS A 27 -4.86 -2.91 -0.58
N LEU A 28 -3.81 -2.16 -0.25
CA LEU A 28 -3.92 -0.71 -0.09
C LEU A 28 -4.29 -0.05 -1.41
N GLY A 29 -3.69 -0.50 -2.51
CA GLY A 29 -4.01 0.00 -3.84
C GLY A 29 -5.46 -0.29 -4.21
N ARG A 30 -5.93 -1.50 -3.90
CA ARG A 30 -7.32 -1.86 -4.14
C ARG A 30 -8.27 -1.00 -3.31
N GLU A 31 -7.95 -0.75 -2.06
CA GLU A 31 -8.77 0.10 -1.21
C GLU A 31 -8.85 1.53 -1.73
N LEU A 32 -7.72 2.07 -2.20
CA LEU A 32 -7.70 3.38 -2.84
C LEU A 32 -8.58 3.41 -4.07
N MET A 33 -8.49 2.37 -4.89
CA MET A 33 -9.27 2.25 -6.13
C MET A 33 -10.76 2.19 -5.82
N VAL A 34 -11.17 1.35 -4.89
CA VAL A 34 -12.57 1.19 -4.51
C VAL A 34 -13.10 2.48 -3.90
N ALA A 35 -12.32 3.11 -3.02
CA ALA A 35 -12.73 4.36 -2.39
C ALA A 35 -12.93 5.46 -3.42
N ALA A 36 -12.02 5.56 -4.38
CA ALA A 36 -12.14 6.56 -5.46
C ALA A 36 -13.33 6.27 -6.36
N LYS A 37 -13.60 4.99 -6.61
CA LYS A 37 -14.75 4.59 -7.44
C LYS A 37 -16.07 4.95 -6.78
N GLU A 38 -16.16 4.79 -5.47
CA GLU A 38 -17.40 5.03 -4.74
C GLU A 38 -17.67 6.50 -4.49
N GLY A 39 -16.64 7.28 -4.15
CA GLY A 39 -16.83 8.66 -3.69
C GLY A 39 -16.07 9.70 -4.48
N GLY A 40 -15.36 9.31 -5.53
CA GLY A 40 -14.59 10.24 -6.36
C GLY A 40 -13.14 10.34 -5.94
N SER A 41 -12.35 11.01 -6.79
CA SER A 41 -10.90 11.10 -6.61
C SER A 41 -10.45 12.25 -5.71
N ASP A 42 -11.39 13.04 -5.20
CA ASP A 42 -11.07 14.16 -4.31
C ASP A 42 -11.12 13.74 -2.85
N PRO A 43 -9.96 13.66 -2.16
CA PRO A 43 -9.96 13.25 -0.76
C PRO A 43 -10.74 14.19 0.15
N ALA A 44 -10.84 15.47 -0.20
CA ALA A 44 -11.57 16.43 0.60
C ALA A 44 -13.05 16.10 0.66
N GLY A 45 -13.60 15.56 -0.44
CA GLY A 45 -15.00 15.17 -0.51
C GLY A 45 -15.23 13.67 -0.30
N ASN A 46 -14.19 12.92 0.05
CA ASN A 46 -14.29 11.47 0.15
C ASN A 46 -13.54 10.98 1.41
N PRO A 47 -14.25 10.88 2.55
CA PRO A 47 -13.60 10.44 3.80
C PRO A 47 -12.96 9.06 3.73
N ARG A 48 -13.57 8.13 3.00
CA ARG A 48 -13.01 6.78 2.84
C ARG A 48 -11.68 6.84 2.08
N LEU A 49 -11.62 7.65 1.03
CA LEU A 49 -10.39 7.82 0.27
C LEU A 49 -9.31 8.47 1.13
N ARG A 50 -9.69 9.46 1.93
CA ARG A 50 -8.77 10.14 2.84
C ARG A 50 -8.16 9.14 3.84
N SER A 51 -8.99 8.26 4.42
CA SER A 51 -8.51 7.22 5.31
C SER A 51 -7.59 6.24 4.61
N ALA A 52 -7.94 5.84 3.39
CA ALA A 52 -7.12 4.92 2.61
C ALA A 52 -5.76 5.52 2.28
N ILE A 53 -5.73 6.80 1.92
CA ILE A 53 -4.49 7.53 1.65
C ILE A 53 -3.61 7.58 2.91
N THR A 54 -4.20 7.89 4.05
CA THR A 54 -3.48 7.95 5.32
C THR A 54 -2.84 6.60 5.64
N THR A 55 -3.61 5.52 5.49
CA THR A 55 -3.10 4.17 5.74
C THR A 55 -1.97 3.81 4.78
N ALA A 56 -2.15 4.11 3.49
CA ALA A 56 -1.14 3.82 2.48
C ALA A 56 0.15 4.59 2.76
N ARG A 57 0.03 5.85 3.13
CA ARG A 57 1.18 6.69 3.47
C ARG A 57 1.91 6.17 4.71
N SER A 58 1.16 5.73 5.71
CA SER A 58 1.73 5.13 6.93
C SER A 58 2.54 3.88 6.64
N ASN A 59 2.24 3.20 5.54
CA ASN A 59 2.95 2.00 5.11
C ASN A 59 3.97 2.29 4.02
N ASN A 60 4.32 3.56 3.83
CA ASN A 60 5.34 4.00 2.89
C ASN A 60 5.03 3.70 1.44
N MET A 61 3.75 3.69 1.07
CA MET A 61 3.37 3.55 -0.34
C MET A 61 3.79 4.81 -1.10
N PRO A 62 4.50 4.68 -2.22
CA PRO A 62 4.89 5.85 -3.01
C PRO A 62 3.68 6.62 -3.53
N LYS A 63 3.81 7.93 -3.60
CA LYS A 63 2.73 8.79 -4.06
C LYS A 63 2.25 8.41 -5.46
N ASP A 64 3.18 8.06 -6.36
CA ASP A 64 2.83 7.67 -7.72
C ASP A 64 1.91 6.45 -7.74
N ASN A 65 2.17 5.49 -6.86
CA ASN A 65 1.35 4.29 -6.75
C ASN A 65 -0.05 4.63 -6.26
N MET A 66 -0.14 5.52 -5.28
CA MET A 66 -1.44 5.98 -4.76
C MET A 66 -2.21 6.72 -5.84
N ASP A 67 -1.55 7.63 -6.54
CA ASP A 67 -2.19 8.42 -7.59
C ASP A 67 -2.74 7.54 -8.71
N ARG A 68 -1.98 6.52 -9.10
CA ARG A 68 -2.43 5.58 -10.14
C ARG A 68 -3.64 4.77 -9.70
N ALA A 69 -3.64 4.32 -8.46
CA ALA A 69 -4.77 3.55 -7.93
C ALA A 69 -6.03 4.42 -7.87
N ILE A 70 -5.88 5.66 -7.42
CA ILE A 70 -7.00 6.60 -7.35
C ILE A 70 -7.55 6.90 -8.75
N ALA A 71 -6.67 7.15 -9.70
CA ALA A 71 -7.08 7.43 -11.08
C ALA A 71 -7.82 6.24 -11.68
N ARG A 72 -7.36 5.03 -11.44
CA ARG A 72 -8.05 3.83 -11.91
C ARG A 72 -9.45 3.71 -11.33
N GLY A 73 -9.59 3.98 -10.05
CA GLY A 73 -10.88 3.91 -9.39
C GLY A 73 -11.83 4.98 -9.89
N ALA A 74 -11.31 6.15 -10.19
CA ALA A 74 -12.10 7.27 -10.70
C ALA A 74 -12.48 7.12 -12.17
N GLY A 75 -12.00 6.08 -12.84
CA GLY A 75 -12.37 5.82 -14.23
C GLY A 75 -11.49 6.48 -15.26
N ASP A 76 -10.31 6.91 -14.86
CA ASP A 76 -9.36 7.56 -15.78
C ASP A 76 -8.47 6.55 -16.52
#